data_882140f6e7490ad61cb2664a328a2074
#
_entry.id   882140f6e7490ad61cb2664a328a2074
#
_cell.length_a   1.000
_cell.length_b   1.000
_cell.length_c   1.000
_cell.angle_alpha   90.00
_cell.angle_beta   90.00
_cell.angle_gamma   90.00
#
_symmetry.space_group_name_H-M   'P 1'
#
loop_
_entity.id
_entity.type
_entity.pdbx_description
1 polymer ?
#
loop_
_entity_poly.entity_id
_entity_poly.type
_entity_poly.pdbx_seq_one_letter_code
_entity_poly.pdbx_strand_id
1 'polypeptide(L)'
;EMENHGTPFQRRFDVMEERIRAIKEIWANEKASFKGEFVNFSEIISYPKPLQIPHPPIIFGGATARARQRVVDFCDGWMPIDNLTKNFEENLNDLRRRAELADRDPSTISISIFAFNGADGDAILKYRDLGIDRMVLISPRRRDDALCFLERFAEMIPRVN
;
A
#
# COMPACT_ATOMS: atom_id res chain seq x y z
N GLU A 1 -12.03 15.18 -13.80
CA GLU A 1 -12.76 14.16 -12.99
C GLU A 1 -12.72 14.51 -11.50
N MET A 2 -11.54 14.66 -10.87
CA MET A 2 -11.42 14.97 -9.42
C MET A 2 -12.15 16.26 -9.01
N GLU A 3 -12.08 17.30 -9.82
CA GLU A 3 -12.76 18.56 -9.55
C GLU A 3 -14.28 18.43 -9.53
N ASN A 4 -14.84 17.54 -10.38
CA ASN A 4 -16.27 17.22 -10.36
C ASN A 4 -16.73 16.58 -9.04
N HIS A 5 -15.79 16.01 -8.29
CA HIS A 5 -16.02 15.42 -6.96
C HIS A 5 -15.55 16.34 -5.82
N GLY A 6 -15.36 17.64 -6.09
CA GLY A 6 -15.00 18.63 -5.10
C GLY A 6 -13.55 18.49 -4.56
N THR A 7 -12.68 17.75 -5.28
CA THR A 7 -11.28 17.62 -4.89
C THR A 7 -10.39 18.45 -5.82
N PRO A 8 -9.78 19.54 -5.35
CA PRO A 8 -8.83 20.33 -6.14
C PRO A 8 -7.63 19.46 -6.56
N PHE A 9 -7.37 19.37 -7.86
CA PHE A 9 -6.30 18.51 -8.36
C PHE A 9 -4.93 18.82 -7.75
N GLN A 10 -4.63 20.11 -7.56
CA GLN A 10 -3.36 20.56 -6.96
C GLN A 10 -3.18 20.11 -5.50
N ARG A 11 -4.28 20.02 -4.75
CA ARG A 11 -4.31 19.66 -3.34
C ARG A 11 -4.75 18.20 -3.08
N ARG A 12 -4.85 17.39 -4.14
CA ARG A 12 -5.39 16.01 -4.06
C ARG A 12 -4.71 15.11 -3.03
N PHE A 13 -3.42 15.28 -2.85
CA PHE A 13 -2.67 14.48 -1.88
C PHE A 13 -2.88 14.95 -0.45
N ASP A 14 -3.02 16.25 -0.22
CA ASP A 14 -3.32 16.81 1.10
C ASP A 14 -4.74 16.38 1.52
N VAL A 15 -5.70 16.47 0.60
CA VAL A 15 -7.07 15.98 0.79
C VAL A 15 -7.09 14.48 1.10
N MET A 16 -6.30 13.69 0.36
CA MET A 16 -6.21 12.24 0.57
C MET A 16 -5.64 11.92 1.94
N GLU A 17 -4.53 12.54 2.33
CA GLU A 17 -3.90 12.32 3.63
C GLU A 17 -4.89 12.64 4.77
N GLU A 18 -5.54 13.78 4.70
CA GLU A 18 -6.49 14.19 5.73
C GLU A 18 -7.69 13.24 5.82
N ARG A 19 -8.21 12.77 4.66
CA ARG A 19 -9.26 11.75 4.62
C ARG A 19 -8.82 10.43 5.25
N ILE A 20 -7.58 9.99 5.00
CA ILE A 20 -7.04 8.76 5.61
C ILE A 20 -6.93 8.92 7.12
N ARG A 21 -6.42 10.05 7.61
CA ARG A 21 -6.35 10.33 9.05
C ARG A 21 -7.75 10.34 9.69
N ALA A 22 -8.70 10.97 9.05
CA ALA A 22 -10.10 10.99 9.50
C ALA A 22 -10.73 9.57 9.52
N ILE A 23 -10.43 8.73 8.52
CA ILE A 23 -10.89 7.33 8.48
C ILE A 23 -10.27 6.52 9.63
N LYS A 24 -8.98 6.69 9.91
CA LYS A 24 -8.34 6.03 11.05
C LYS A 24 -9.01 6.40 12.38
N GLU A 25 -9.34 7.68 12.59
CA GLU A 25 -10.10 8.13 13.75
C GLU A 25 -11.48 7.45 13.85
N ILE A 26 -12.20 7.34 12.73
CA ILE A 26 -13.50 6.65 12.69
C ILE A 26 -13.36 5.17 13.04
N TRP A 27 -12.32 4.52 12.59
CA TRP A 27 -12.11 3.09 12.84
C TRP A 27 -11.66 2.80 14.27
N ALA A 28 -10.80 3.64 14.83
CA ALA A 28 -10.18 3.40 16.12
C ALA A 28 -11.10 3.76 17.32
N ASN A 29 -11.99 4.72 17.14
CA ASN A 29 -12.79 5.27 18.24
C ASN A 29 -14.27 4.90 18.13
N GLU A 30 -14.93 4.64 19.27
CA GLU A 30 -16.38 4.38 19.32
C GLU A 30 -17.16 5.59 18.80
N LYS A 31 -16.79 6.77 19.30
CA LYS A 31 -17.25 8.07 18.83
C LYS A 31 -16.06 8.84 18.29
N ALA A 32 -16.14 9.23 17.04
CA ALA A 32 -15.07 9.92 16.34
C ALA A 32 -15.44 11.37 16.03
N SER A 33 -14.47 12.25 16.16
CA SER A 33 -14.53 13.64 15.71
C SER A 33 -13.24 13.97 14.97
N PHE A 34 -13.34 14.78 13.92
CA PHE A 34 -12.17 15.21 13.18
C PHE A 34 -12.31 16.67 12.77
N LYS A 35 -11.23 17.42 12.89
CA LYS A 35 -11.17 18.83 12.50
C LYS A 35 -9.91 19.09 11.70
N GLY A 36 -10.04 19.13 10.38
CA GLY A 36 -8.99 19.43 9.44
C GLY A 36 -9.36 20.61 8.52
N GLU A 37 -8.57 20.80 7.49
CA GLU A 37 -8.82 21.80 6.44
C GLU A 37 -9.93 21.36 5.47
N PHE A 38 -9.91 20.04 5.10
CA PHE A 38 -10.80 19.49 4.08
C PHE A 38 -11.89 18.58 4.67
N VAL A 39 -11.65 18.03 5.85
CA VAL A 39 -12.58 17.12 6.52
C VAL A 39 -12.90 17.63 7.89
N ASN A 40 -14.18 17.87 8.15
CA ASN A 40 -14.68 18.29 9.44
C ASN A 40 -15.95 17.54 9.78
N PHE A 41 -15.98 16.89 10.94
CA PHE A 41 -17.20 16.32 11.52
C PHE A 41 -17.09 16.31 13.05
N SER A 42 -18.22 16.52 13.68
CA SER A 42 -18.41 16.34 15.12
C SER A 42 -18.91 14.91 15.35
N GLU A 43 -18.87 14.48 16.57
CA GLU A 43 -19.19 13.17 17.10
C GLU A 43 -20.08 12.27 16.21
N ILE A 44 -19.44 11.31 15.53
CA ILE A 44 -20.11 10.29 14.72
C ILE A 44 -19.81 8.90 15.26
N ILE A 45 -20.73 7.97 15.03
CA ILE A 45 -20.61 6.56 15.36
C ILE A 45 -20.66 5.77 14.05
N SER A 46 -19.71 4.86 13.84
CA SER A 46 -19.65 4.00 12.65
C SER A 46 -19.50 2.55 13.07
N TYR A 47 -20.42 1.70 12.68
CA TYR A 47 -20.40 0.25 12.88
C TYR A 47 -20.78 -0.50 11.59
N PRO A 48 -20.25 -1.74 11.42
CA PRO A 48 -19.33 -2.46 12.31
C PRO A 48 -17.93 -1.86 12.29
N LYS A 49 -17.20 -2.00 13.41
CA LYS A 49 -15.78 -1.67 13.47
C LYS A 49 -14.95 -2.72 12.71
N PRO A 50 -13.78 -2.36 12.12
CA PRO A 50 -12.85 -3.32 11.59
C PRO A 50 -12.39 -4.32 12.66
N LEU A 51 -12.16 -5.57 12.24
CA LEU A 51 -11.59 -6.60 13.11
C LEU A 51 -10.08 -6.42 13.32
N GLN A 52 -9.40 -5.80 12.34
CA GLN A 52 -7.97 -5.50 12.45
C GLN A 52 -7.73 -4.35 13.42
N ILE A 53 -6.73 -4.53 14.29
CA ILE A 53 -6.34 -3.52 15.28
C ILE A 53 -4.92 -3.03 14.93
N PRO A 54 -4.68 -1.72 14.94
CA PRO A 54 -5.60 -0.61 15.29
C PRO A 54 -6.62 -0.27 14.19
N HIS A 55 -6.40 -0.70 12.96
CA HIS A 55 -7.28 -0.51 11.79
C HIS A 55 -6.79 -1.39 10.64
N PRO A 56 -7.57 -1.57 9.56
CA PRO A 56 -7.09 -2.18 8.32
C PRO A 56 -5.85 -1.47 7.79
N PRO A 57 -4.80 -2.20 7.34
CA PRO A 57 -3.57 -1.58 6.88
C PRO A 57 -3.80 -0.70 5.66
N ILE A 58 -3.25 0.50 5.69
CA ILE A 58 -3.25 1.46 4.58
C ILE A 58 -2.03 1.20 3.72
N ILE A 59 -2.24 0.70 2.52
CA ILE A 59 -1.16 0.44 1.55
C ILE A 59 -1.14 1.54 0.50
N PHE A 60 0.01 2.17 0.31
CA PHE A 60 0.17 3.27 -0.63
C PHE A 60 0.98 2.87 -1.86
N GLY A 61 0.48 3.23 -3.04
CA GLY A 61 1.17 3.03 -4.31
C GLY A 61 2.08 4.19 -4.71
N GLY A 62 2.84 3.97 -5.78
CA GLY A 62 3.66 5.00 -6.42
C GLY A 62 5.15 4.85 -6.18
N ALA A 63 5.93 5.29 -7.19
CA ALA A 63 7.38 5.08 -7.25
C ALA A 63 8.21 6.31 -6.88
N THR A 64 7.57 7.45 -6.59
CA THR A 64 8.29 8.71 -6.33
C THR A 64 8.79 8.81 -4.90
N ALA A 65 9.84 9.62 -4.67
CA ALA A 65 10.34 9.93 -3.33
C ALA A 65 9.25 10.53 -2.41
N ARG A 66 8.31 11.33 -2.98
CA ARG A 66 7.16 11.85 -2.23
C ARG A 66 6.17 10.75 -1.84
N ALA A 67 5.99 9.74 -2.69
CA ALA A 67 5.14 8.59 -2.36
C ALA A 67 5.74 7.80 -1.19
N ARG A 68 7.05 7.52 -1.22
CA ARG A 68 7.75 6.85 -0.11
C ARG A 68 7.70 7.66 1.19
N GLN A 69 7.82 8.99 1.11
CA GLN A 69 7.66 9.82 2.30
C GLN A 69 6.26 9.67 2.91
N ARG A 70 5.20 9.70 2.11
CA ARG A 70 3.83 9.46 2.60
C ARG A 70 3.64 8.10 3.24
N VAL A 71 4.31 7.06 2.70
CA VAL A 71 4.29 5.74 3.34
C VAL A 71 4.82 5.84 4.77
N VAL A 72 5.96 6.52 4.94
CA VAL A 72 6.57 6.71 6.27
C VAL A 72 5.68 7.54 7.19
N ASP A 73 5.04 8.59 6.67
CA ASP A 73 4.29 9.55 7.47
C ASP A 73 2.96 9.00 8.01
N PHE A 74 2.22 8.20 7.22
CA PHE A 74 0.86 7.81 7.61
C PHE A 74 0.33 6.48 7.06
N CYS A 75 1.12 5.69 6.31
CA CYS A 75 0.67 4.41 5.77
C CYS A 75 1.34 3.23 6.49
N ASP A 76 0.77 2.04 6.29
CA ASP A 76 1.24 0.80 6.90
C ASP A 76 2.02 -0.08 5.92
N GLY A 77 1.98 0.28 4.63
CA GLY A 77 2.73 -0.44 3.62
C GLY A 77 2.91 0.33 2.32
N TRP A 78 3.84 -0.18 1.50
CA TRP A 78 4.16 0.34 0.18
C TRP A 78 3.93 -0.72 -0.89
N MET A 79 3.22 -0.38 -1.97
CA MET A 79 2.97 -1.27 -3.09
C MET A 79 3.19 -0.55 -4.44
N PRO A 80 4.42 -0.46 -4.91
CA PRO A 80 4.72 0.06 -6.24
C PRO A 80 4.34 -0.94 -7.33
N ILE A 81 4.24 -0.44 -8.57
CA ILE A 81 4.07 -1.25 -9.77
C ILE A 81 5.46 -1.51 -10.37
N ASP A 82 5.81 -2.74 -10.67
CA ASP A 82 7.13 -3.18 -11.11
C ASP A 82 7.63 -2.41 -12.36
N ASN A 83 6.83 -2.36 -13.42
CA ASN A 83 7.18 -1.72 -14.68
C ASN A 83 7.23 -0.17 -14.61
N LEU A 84 6.66 0.44 -13.59
CA LEU A 84 6.70 1.88 -13.36
C LEU A 84 7.76 2.30 -12.34
N THR A 85 8.41 1.33 -11.70
CA THR A 85 9.38 1.56 -10.62
C THR A 85 10.78 1.18 -11.08
N LYS A 86 11.49 2.14 -11.67
CA LYS A 86 12.92 1.98 -11.95
C LYS A 86 13.71 1.86 -10.64
N ASN A 87 14.79 1.05 -10.66
CA ASN A 87 15.70 0.92 -9.52
C ASN A 87 14.98 0.57 -8.22
N PHE A 88 14.17 -0.51 -8.25
CA PHE A 88 13.35 -0.91 -7.11
C PHE A 88 14.14 -1.06 -5.80
N GLU A 89 15.32 -1.70 -5.85
CA GLU A 89 16.17 -1.89 -4.67
C GLU A 89 16.64 -0.57 -4.05
N GLU A 90 17.04 0.40 -4.86
CA GLU A 90 17.43 1.74 -4.40
C GLU A 90 16.24 2.46 -3.76
N ASN A 91 15.05 2.33 -4.35
CA ASN A 91 13.83 2.90 -3.80
C ASN A 91 13.40 2.25 -2.48
N LEU A 92 13.59 0.94 -2.35
CA LEU A 92 13.34 0.21 -1.11
C LEU A 92 14.32 0.67 0.00
N ASN A 93 15.58 0.80 -0.33
CA ASN A 93 16.60 1.30 0.60
C ASN A 93 16.33 2.77 1.00
N ASP A 94 15.88 3.62 0.06
CA ASP A 94 15.46 4.99 0.37
C ASP A 94 14.24 5.02 1.31
N LEU A 95 13.26 4.13 1.11
CA LEU A 95 12.12 4.01 2.01
C LEU A 95 12.55 3.63 3.44
N ARG A 96 13.40 2.60 3.56
CA ARG A 96 13.92 2.15 4.86
C ARG A 96 14.68 3.26 5.58
N ARG A 97 15.60 3.92 4.88
CA ARG A 97 16.34 5.07 5.41
C ARG A 97 15.42 6.22 5.87
N ARG A 98 14.35 6.51 5.12
CA ARG A 98 13.38 7.55 5.52
C ARG A 98 12.62 7.16 6.78
N ALA A 99 12.27 5.90 6.95
CA ALA A 99 11.62 5.40 8.15
C ALA A 99 12.55 5.56 9.36
N GLU A 100 13.82 5.17 9.25
CA GLU A 100 14.83 5.35 10.29
C GLU A 100 15.03 6.82 10.68
N LEU A 101 15.10 7.73 9.70
CA LEU A 101 15.19 9.17 9.94
C LEU A 101 13.95 9.78 10.62
N ALA A 102 12.83 9.11 10.54
CA ALA A 102 11.56 9.49 11.18
C ALA A 102 11.31 8.71 12.49
N ASP A 103 12.33 8.08 13.07
CA ASP A 103 12.27 7.23 14.27
C ASP A 103 11.18 6.10 14.14
N ARG A 104 10.93 5.65 12.92
CA ARG A 104 10.02 4.56 12.62
C ARG A 104 10.79 3.31 12.23
N ASP A 105 10.52 2.19 12.91
CA ASP A 105 11.09 0.90 12.53
C ASP A 105 10.65 0.50 11.10
N PRO A 106 11.59 0.36 10.14
CA PRO A 106 11.28 -0.04 8.78
C PRO A 106 10.53 -1.38 8.66
N SER A 107 10.71 -2.29 9.62
CA SER A 107 10.04 -3.59 9.64
C SER A 107 8.53 -3.50 9.86
N THR A 108 8.04 -2.35 10.36
CA THR A 108 6.61 -2.08 10.54
C THR A 108 5.90 -1.68 9.24
N ILE A 109 6.65 -1.49 8.16
CA ILE A 109 6.11 -1.11 6.84
C ILE A 109 6.08 -2.35 5.95
N SER A 110 4.89 -2.85 5.66
CA SER A 110 4.77 -3.99 4.75
C SER A 110 5.13 -3.59 3.31
N ILE A 111 5.91 -4.44 2.65
CA ILE A 111 6.36 -4.20 1.28
C ILE A 111 5.65 -5.19 0.36
N SER A 112 4.85 -4.65 -0.53
CA SER A 112 4.21 -5.43 -1.59
C SER A 112 4.71 -4.95 -2.96
N ILE A 113 4.64 -5.81 -3.97
CA ILE A 113 4.88 -5.41 -5.35
C ILE A 113 3.74 -5.86 -6.25
N PHE A 114 3.29 -4.95 -7.11
CA PHE A 114 2.31 -5.27 -8.14
C PHE A 114 3.05 -5.58 -9.44
N ALA A 115 3.17 -6.88 -9.77
CA ALA A 115 3.86 -7.37 -10.95
C ALA A 115 2.95 -7.30 -12.17
N PHE A 116 2.89 -6.12 -12.81
CA PHE A 116 1.98 -5.83 -13.92
C PHE A 116 2.33 -6.63 -15.18
N ASN A 117 3.60 -6.81 -15.47
CA ASN A 117 4.07 -7.57 -16.63
C ASN A 117 4.21 -9.07 -16.35
N GLY A 118 3.74 -9.53 -15.19
CA GLY A 118 3.99 -10.88 -14.71
C GLY A 118 5.37 -11.03 -14.08
N ALA A 119 5.61 -12.17 -13.48
CA ALA A 119 6.90 -12.55 -12.93
C ALA A 119 7.19 -14.00 -13.30
N ASP A 120 8.46 -14.33 -13.50
CA ASP A 120 8.93 -15.71 -13.54
C ASP A 120 9.37 -16.17 -12.12
N GLY A 121 9.78 -17.43 -12.04
CA GLY A 121 10.22 -18.00 -10.77
C GLY A 121 11.44 -17.29 -10.18
N ASP A 122 12.36 -16.84 -11.01
CA ASP A 122 13.60 -16.17 -10.58
C ASP A 122 13.29 -14.76 -10.03
N ALA A 123 12.39 -14.03 -10.67
CA ALA A 123 11.92 -12.74 -10.17
C ALA A 123 11.23 -12.88 -8.82
N ILE A 124 10.42 -13.92 -8.61
CA ILE A 124 9.76 -14.19 -7.32
C ILE A 124 10.80 -14.43 -6.22
N LEU A 125 11.79 -15.28 -6.48
CA LEU A 125 12.86 -15.57 -5.52
C LEU A 125 13.69 -14.31 -5.22
N LYS A 126 14.01 -13.53 -6.23
CA LYS A 126 14.71 -12.24 -6.05
C LYS A 126 13.93 -11.30 -5.12
N TYR A 127 12.63 -11.15 -5.34
CA TYR A 127 11.81 -10.28 -4.49
C TYR A 127 11.68 -10.82 -3.06
N ARG A 128 11.56 -12.14 -2.88
CA ARG A 128 11.63 -12.76 -1.54
C ARG A 128 12.93 -12.39 -0.83
N ASP A 129 14.07 -12.53 -1.51
CA ASP A 129 15.40 -12.27 -0.94
C ASP A 129 15.62 -10.77 -0.61
N LEU A 130 14.89 -9.87 -1.27
CA LEU A 130 14.83 -8.45 -0.93
C LEU A 130 13.93 -8.14 0.29
N GLY A 131 13.23 -9.15 0.82
CA GLY A 131 12.32 -8.99 1.96
C GLY A 131 10.98 -8.37 1.56
N ILE A 132 10.43 -8.77 0.40
CA ILE A 132 9.09 -8.40 -0.02
C ILE A 132 8.07 -9.34 0.60
N ASP A 133 7.09 -8.78 1.32
CA ASP A 133 6.07 -9.56 2.03
C ASP A 133 5.00 -10.15 1.10
N ARG A 134 4.75 -9.48 -0.03
CA ARG A 134 3.67 -9.89 -0.94
C ARG A 134 3.96 -9.50 -2.38
N MET A 135 3.71 -10.44 -3.29
CA MET A 135 3.65 -10.16 -4.73
C MET A 135 2.23 -10.36 -5.24
N VAL A 136 1.70 -9.35 -5.94
CA VAL A 136 0.41 -9.42 -6.62
C VAL A 136 0.65 -9.66 -8.10
N LEU A 137 0.23 -10.82 -8.59
CA LEU A 137 0.37 -11.23 -9.98
C LEU A 137 -0.95 -11.03 -10.74
N ILE A 138 -0.88 -10.67 -12.00
CA ILE A 138 -2.04 -10.56 -12.88
C ILE A 138 -2.27 -11.90 -13.56
N SER A 139 -3.41 -12.52 -13.28
CA SER A 139 -3.85 -13.74 -13.95
C SER A 139 -4.31 -13.44 -15.39
N PRO A 140 -4.04 -14.32 -16.35
CA PRO A 140 -4.65 -14.28 -17.67
C PRO A 140 -6.18 -14.27 -17.61
N ARG A 141 -6.83 -13.68 -18.63
CA ARG A 141 -8.31 -13.55 -18.65
C ARG A 141 -9.01 -14.83 -19.08
N ARG A 142 -8.37 -15.63 -19.92
CA ARG A 142 -8.97 -16.90 -20.40
C ARG A 142 -8.84 -17.94 -19.30
N ARG A 143 -9.91 -18.70 -19.08
CA ARG A 143 -10.00 -19.68 -17.99
C ARG A 143 -8.86 -20.69 -18.00
N ASP A 144 -8.59 -21.31 -19.15
CA ASP A 144 -7.59 -22.38 -19.25
C ASP A 144 -6.16 -21.83 -19.02
N ASP A 145 -5.88 -20.64 -19.54
CA ASP A 145 -4.60 -19.96 -19.30
C ASP A 145 -4.46 -19.56 -17.82
N ALA A 146 -5.57 -19.17 -17.18
CA ALA A 146 -5.58 -18.82 -15.75
C ALA A 146 -5.36 -20.06 -14.86
N LEU A 147 -5.89 -21.20 -15.22
CA LEU A 147 -5.65 -22.46 -14.48
C LEU A 147 -4.17 -22.86 -14.59
N CYS A 148 -3.60 -22.91 -15.79
CA CYS A 148 -2.19 -23.19 -15.98
C CYS A 148 -1.29 -22.17 -15.24
N PHE A 149 -1.68 -20.89 -15.23
CA PHE A 149 -0.99 -19.86 -14.47
C PHE A 149 -1.00 -20.16 -12.97
N LEU A 150 -2.15 -20.50 -12.40
CA LEU A 150 -2.29 -20.81 -10.98
C LEU A 150 -1.51 -22.08 -10.60
N GLU A 151 -1.58 -23.14 -11.40
CA GLU A 151 -0.81 -24.36 -11.19
C GLU A 151 0.69 -24.10 -11.16
N ARG A 152 1.21 -23.35 -12.16
CA ARG A 152 2.61 -22.96 -12.23
C ARG A 152 3.08 -22.20 -10.99
N PHE A 153 2.29 -21.25 -10.50
CA PHE A 153 2.67 -20.45 -9.33
C PHE A 153 2.43 -21.16 -8.00
N ALA A 154 1.49 -22.12 -7.96
CA ALA A 154 1.31 -22.98 -6.77
C ALA A 154 2.57 -23.78 -6.44
N GLU A 155 3.33 -24.22 -7.44
CA GLU A 155 4.61 -24.91 -7.26
C GLU A 155 5.71 -24.04 -6.62
N MET A 156 5.54 -22.71 -6.67
CA MET A 156 6.48 -21.78 -6.06
C MET A 156 6.23 -21.56 -4.55
N ILE A 157 5.01 -21.85 -4.05
CA ILE A 157 4.63 -21.59 -2.66
C ILE A 157 5.61 -22.20 -1.65
N PRO A 158 6.05 -23.49 -1.77
CA PRO A 158 7.01 -24.07 -0.83
C PRO A 158 8.41 -23.45 -0.90
N ARG A 159 8.71 -22.69 -1.94
CA ARG A 159 10.03 -22.08 -2.16
C ARG A 159 10.13 -20.64 -1.64
N VAL A 160 8.98 -20.01 -1.33
CA VAL A 160 8.89 -18.62 -0.85
C VAL A 160 8.51 -18.51 0.64
N ASN A 161 8.15 -19.63 1.25
CA ASN A 161 7.86 -19.74 2.70
C ASN A 161 9.13 -20.03 3.51
#